data_7203c82554098797a4491a7f1ba87d4f
#
_entry.id   7203c82554098797a4491a7f1ba87d4f
#
_cell.length_a   1.000
_cell.length_b   1.000
_cell.length_c   1.000
_cell.angle_alpha   90.00
_cell.angle_beta   90.00
_cell.angle_gamma   90.00
#
_symmetry.space_group_name_H-M   'P 1'
#
loop_
_entity.id
_entity.type
_entity.pdbx_description
1 polymer ?
#
loop_
_entity_poly.entity_id
_entity_poly.type
_entity_poly.pdbx_seq_one_letter_code
_entity_poly.pdbx_strand_id
1 'polypeptide(L)'
;MPGDDFNPRIPKLKRCSFCGKTSEQVRRMVAGPNVQICSECILLCQEIISDDFNAGVSISSAEIPRPREIKEVLDQYVIGQEDAKRALSVAVYNHYKRIDAAPATGDVELQKSNILMVGPTGCGKTFLAQTLAKLLRVPFAIADATSLTEAGYVGEDVENILLRLIQNADYDIPLAQRGIIYIDEIDKIARKSE
;
A
#
# COMPACT_ATOMS: atom_id res chain seq x y z
N MET A 1 28.82 58.73 40.53
CA MET A 1 29.43 57.55 39.92
C MET A 1 28.40 56.44 40.03
N PRO A 2 27.79 56.04 38.92
CA PRO A 2 26.87 54.89 38.88
C PRO A 2 27.67 53.63 38.64
N GLY A 3 27.38 52.58 39.45
CA GLY A 3 28.00 51.27 39.35
C GLY A 3 27.48 50.51 38.11
N ASP A 4 28.41 49.88 37.41
CA ASP A 4 28.13 48.96 36.30
C ASP A 4 27.56 47.63 36.83
N ASP A 5 26.26 47.44 36.68
CA ASP A 5 25.62 46.14 36.83
C ASP A 5 25.94 45.27 35.61
N PHE A 6 27.09 44.63 35.66
CA PHE A 6 27.43 43.57 34.75
C PHE A 6 26.64 42.29 35.08
N ASN A 7 25.45 42.16 34.53
CA ASN A 7 24.65 40.93 34.62
C ASN A 7 25.02 39.99 33.45
N PRO A 8 25.84 38.94 33.67
CA PRO A 8 26.14 37.98 32.62
C PRO A 8 24.86 37.23 32.27
N ARG A 9 24.29 37.51 31.08
CA ARG A 9 23.19 36.74 30.52
C ARG A 9 23.68 35.32 30.37
N ILE A 10 23.34 34.44 31.32
CA ILE A 10 23.51 33.00 31.20
C ILE A 10 22.79 32.59 29.91
N PRO A 11 23.46 31.99 28.90
CA PRO A 11 22.81 31.56 27.69
C PRO A 11 21.73 30.53 28.07
N LYS A 12 20.44 30.84 27.84
CA LYS A 12 19.35 29.90 28.06
C LYS A 12 19.63 28.67 27.23
N LEU A 13 20.06 27.59 27.87
CA LEU A 13 20.28 26.27 27.24
C LEU A 13 19.02 25.92 26.45
N LYS A 14 19.20 25.74 25.15
CA LYS A 14 18.12 25.31 24.25
C LYS A 14 17.65 23.93 24.69
N ARG A 15 16.36 23.77 24.97
CA ARG A 15 15.78 22.50 25.40
C ARG A 15 14.80 21.97 24.34
N CYS A 16 14.78 20.65 24.18
CA CYS A 16 13.80 19.99 23.35
C CYS A 16 12.40 20.18 23.93
N SER A 17 11.46 20.68 23.14
CA SER A 17 10.07 20.91 23.56
C SER A 17 9.28 19.62 23.79
N PHE A 18 9.79 18.48 23.31
CA PHE A 18 9.17 17.17 23.48
C PHE A 18 9.66 16.43 24.72
N CYS A 19 10.98 16.24 24.86
CA CYS A 19 11.56 15.44 25.95
C CYS A 19 12.29 16.26 27.02
N GLY A 20 12.43 17.59 26.85
CA GLY A 20 13.09 18.48 27.81
C GLY A 20 14.62 18.41 27.85
N LYS A 21 15.28 17.50 27.14
CA LYS A 21 16.74 17.37 27.07
C LYS A 21 17.39 18.65 26.52
N THR A 22 18.55 19.02 27.07
CA THR A 22 19.30 20.17 26.61
C THR A 22 20.08 19.89 25.32
N SER A 23 20.50 20.97 24.65
CA SER A 23 21.32 20.85 23.42
C SER A 23 22.66 20.11 23.63
N GLU A 24 23.16 20.04 24.86
CA GLU A 24 24.38 19.31 25.19
C GLU A 24 24.16 17.82 25.39
N GLN A 25 22.91 17.41 25.66
CA GLN A 25 22.53 16.01 25.90
C GLN A 25 22.08 15.27 24.63
N VAL A 26 22.01 15.95 23.49
CA VAL A 26 21.50 15.41 22.24
C VAL A 26 22.44 15.70 21.08
N ARG A 27 22.50 14.81 20.08
CA ARG A 27 23.41 14.97 18.94
C ARG A 27 23.10 16.19 18.08
N ARG A 28 21.81 16.48 17.87
CA ARG A 28 21.31 17.63 17.06
C ARG A 28 20.00 18.14 17.61
N MET A 29 19.77 19.44 17.43
CA MET A 29 18.53 20.11 17.76
C MET A 29 18.05 20.86 16.52
N VAL A 30 16.79 20.66 16.12
CA VAL A 30 16.13 21.40 15.05
C VAL A 30 15.26 22.48 15.70
N ALA A 31 15.44 23.72 15.28
CA ALA A 31 14.69 24.86 15.81
C ALA A 31 13.61 25.30 14.81
N GLY A 32 12.39 25.45 15.29
CA GLY A 32 11.27 26.09 14.61
C GLY A 32 10.85 27.39 15.29
N PRO A 33 9.81 28.06 14.80
CA PRO A 33 9.26 29.24 15.46
C PRO A 33 8.77 28.88 16.87
N ASN A 34 9.49 29.34 17.90
CA ASN A 34 9.21 29.12 19.33
C ASN A 34 9.25 27.66 19.83
N VAL A 35 9.72 26.71 19.04
CA VAL A 35 9.83 25.29 19.41
C VAL A 35 11.18 24.72 18.99
N GLN A 36 11.63 23.68 19.70
CA GLN A 36 12.84 22.96 19.35
C GLN A 36 12.60 21.47 19.56
N ILE A 37 13.10 20.63 18.64
CA ILE A 37 13.00 19.19 18.73
C ILE A 37 14.38 18.55 18.56
N CYS A 38 14.71 17.56 19.37
CA CYS A 38 15.98 16.85 19.26
C CYS A 38 15.89 15.71 18.24
N SER A 39 17.05 15.28 17.73
CA SER A 39 17.16 14.18 16.77
C SER A 39 16.56 12.86 17.28
N GLU A 40 16.63 12.60 18.59
CA GLU A 40 16.05 11.39 19.18
C GLU A 40 14.52 11.42 19.12
N CYS A 41 13.90 12.58 19.42
CA CYS A 41 12.45 12.75 19.31
C CYS A 41 11.98 12.73 17.85
N ILE A 42 12.78 13.23 16.91
CA ILE A 42 12.47 13.14 15.48
C ILE A 42 12.42 11.66 15.04
N LEU A 43 13.42 10.86 15.44
CA LEU A 43 13.45 9.42 15.14
C LEU A 43 12.25 8.69 15.75
N LEU A 44 11.92 8.98 17.02
CA LEU A 44 10.73 8.41 17.66
C LEU A 44 9.43 8.80 16.96
N CYS A 45 9.27 10.08 16.59
CA CYS A 45 8.12 10.53 15.81
C CYS A 45 8.07 9.87 14.44
N GLN A 46 9.22 9.70 13.79
CA GLN A 46 9.31 9.02 12.51
C GLN A 46 8.93 7.54 12.63
N GLU A 47 9.33 6.86 13.69
CA GLU A 47 8.93 5.48 13.99
C GLU A 47 7.42 5.37 14.20
N ILE A 48 6.83 6.21 15.06
CA ILE A 48 5.38 6.24 15.30
C ILE A 48 4.61 6.57 14.02
N ILE A 49 5.05 7.58 13.28
CA ILE A 49 4.42 7.99 12.02
C ILE A 49 4.59 6.89 10.95
N SER A 50 5.74 6.19 10.90
CA SER A 50 5.94 5.10 9.95
C SER A 50 5.10 3.87 10.29
N ASP A 51 4.77 3.62 11.55
CA ASP A 51 3.83 2.57 11.94
C ASP A 51 2.39 2.92 11.53
N ASP A 52 1.99 4.19 11.63
CA ASP A 52 0.71 4.70 11.13
C ASP A 52 0.70 4.79 9.58
N PHE A 53 1.83 5.18 8.95
CA PHE A 53 2.00 5.19 7.49
C PHE A 53 2.19 3.80 6.89
N ASN A 54 2.65 2.79 7.65
CA ASN A 54 2.66 1.40 7.19
C ASN A 54 1.24 0.80 7.03
N ALA A 55 0.22 1.45 7.56
CA ALA A 55 -1.18 1.18 7.22
C ALA A 55 -1.58 1.77 5.84
N GLY A 56 -0.81 2.73 5.30
CA GLY A 56 -1.08 3.42 4.03
C GLY A 56 0.14 3.56 3.12
N VAL A 57 1.06 2.58 3.08
CA VAL A 57 2.25 2.64 2.21
C VAL A 57 1.84 2.47 0.76
N SER A 58 1.85 3.57 0.01
CA SER A 58 2.02 3.50 -1.42
C SER A 58 3.35 2.82 -1.72
N ILE A 59 3.31 1.60 -2.26
CA ILE A 59 4.50 0.90 -2.74
C ILE A 59 5.17 1.82 -3.77
N SER A 60 6.33 2.39 -3.42
CA SER A 60 7.14 3.09 -4.41
C SER A 60 7.69 2.07 -5.41
N SER A 61 7.93 2.48 -6.64
CA SER A 61 8.47 1.60 -7.70
C SER A 61 9.78 0.88 -7.33
N ALA A 62 10.47 1.38 -6.31
CA ALA A 62 11.70 0.77 -5.78
C ALA A 62 11.44 -0.48 -4.92
N GLU A 63 10.20 -0.74 -4.50
CA GLU A 63 9.86 -1.78 -3.51
C GLU A 63 9.03 -2.94 -4.08
N ILE A 64 8.72 -2.96 -5.40
CA ILE A 64 7.99 -4.09 -5.98
C ILE A 64 8.91 -5.32 -5.98
N PRO A 65 8.55 -6.39 -5.24
CA PRO A 65 9.37 -7.59 -5.19
C PRO A 65 9.53 -8.20 -6.59
N ARG A 66 10.69 -8.77 -6.88
CA ARG A 66 10.92 -9.45 -8.16
C ARG A 66 10.03 -10.68 -8.29
N PRO A 67 9.71 -11.13 -9.51
CA PRO A 67 8.84 -12.30 -9.72
C PRO A 67 9.28 -13.54 -8.94
N ARG A 68 10.58 -13.74 -8.78
CA ARG A 68 11.13 -14.85 -8.00
C ARG A 68 10.80 -14.73 -6.52
N GLU A 69 10.94 -13.54 -5.96
CA GLU A 69 10.63 -13.25 -4.54
C GLU A 69 9.13 -13.40 -4.27
N ILE A 70 8.28 -12.90 -5.19
CA ILE A 70 6.82 -13.11 -5.14
C ILE A 70 6.50 -14.60 -5.11
N LYS A 71 7.12 -15.39 -6.01
CA LYS A 71 6.90 -16.83 -6.07
C LYS A 71 7.36 -17.53 -4.79
N GLU A 72 8.54 -17.19 -4.26
CA GLU A 72 9.08 -17.77 -3.02
C GLU A 72 8.15 -17.53 -1.82
N VAL A 73 7.50 -16.37 -1.75
CA VAL A 73 6.48 -16.12 -0.71
C VAL A 73 5.22 -16.93 -0.99
N LEU A 74 4.73 -16.98 -2.23
CA LEU A 74 3.56 -17.81 -2.58
C LEU A 74 3.79 -19.29 -2.26
N ASP A 75 5.02 -19.80 -2.44
CA ASP A 75 5.40 -21.18 -2.12
C ASP A 75 5.28 -21.50 -0.62
N GLN A 76 5.38 -20.51 0.27
CA GLN A 76 5.19 -20.69 1.71
C GLN A 76 3.73 -20.89 2.11
N TYR A 77 2.79 -20.36 1.32
CA TYR A 77 1.35 -20.39 1.64
C TYR A 77 0.55 -21.37 0.79
N VAL A 78 0.99 -21.62 -0.45
CA VAL A 78 0.26 -22.43 -1.43
C VAL A 78 1.07 -23.62 -1.86
N ILE A 79 0.58 -24.82 -1.57
CA ILE A 79 1.23 -26.08 -1.96
C ILE A 79 0.88 -26.39 -3.41
N GLY A 80 1.86 -26.76 -4.22
CA GLY A 80 1.69 -27.06 -5.65
C GLY A 80 1.42 -25.81 -6.51
N GLN A 81 0.74 -25.96 -7.63
CA GLN A 81 0.37 -24.86 -8.55
C GLN A 81 1.57 -24.07 -9.09
N GLU A 82 2.69 -24.74 -9.38
CA GLU A 82 3.97 -24.11 -9.72
C GLU A 82 3.88 -23.17 -10.92
N ASP A 83 3.19 -23.61 -11.99
CA ASP A 83 3.05 -22.81 -13.21
C ASP A 83 2.14 -21.60 -13.00
N ALA A 84 1.05 -21.77 -12.24
CA ALA A 84 0.15 -20.67 -11.90
C ALA A 84 0.85 -19.62 -11.04
N LYS A 85 1.61 -20.03 -10.01
CA LYS A 85 2.40 -19.13 -9.16
C LYS A 85 3.44 -18.36 -9.97
N ARG A 86 4.14 -19.02 -10.90
CA ARG A 86 5.13 -18.39 -11.77
C ARG A 86 4.49 -17.37 -12.69
N ALA A 87 3.43 -17.76 -13.40
CA ALA A 87 2.72 -16.88 -14.33
C ALA A 87 2.14 -15.65 -13.60
N LEU A 88 1.49 -15.87 -12.44
CA LEU A 88 0.92 -14.81 -11.63
C LEU A 88 1.98 -13.83 -11.11
N SER A 89 3.12 -14.32 -10.62
CA SER A 89 4.23 -13.51 -10.14
C SER A 89 4.78 -12.58 -11.24
N VAL A 90 4.94 -13.08 -12.44
CA VAL A 90 5.41 -12.28 -13.59
C VAL A 90 4.36 -11.27 -14.02
N ALA A 91 3.10 -11.69 -14.14
CA ALA A 91 2.02 -10.81 -14.59
C ALA A 91 1.80 -9.63 -13.66
N VAL A 92 1.82 -9.88 -12.35
CA VAL A 92 1.67 -8.86 -11.32
C VAL A 92 2.87 -7.91 -11.27
N TYR A 93 4.08 -8.43 -11.32
CA TYR A 93 5.28 -7.60 -11.42
C TYR A 93 5.21 -6.64 -12.62
N ASN A 94 4.87 -7.16 -13.80
CA ASN A 94 4.73 -6.35 -15.01
C ASN A 94 3.62 -5.30 -14.88
N HIS A 95 2.51 -5.66 -14.22
CA HIS A 95 1.40 -4.73 -13.99
C HIS A 95 1.85 -3.52 -13.15
N TYR A 96 2.50 -3.75 -12.02
CA TYR A 96 2.95 -2.65 -11.16
C TYR A 96 4.10 -1.86 -11.78
N LYS A 97 5.02 -2.53 -12.48
CA LYS A 97 6.05 -1.82 -13.24
C LYS A 97 5.46 -0.89 -14.31
N ARG A 98 4.38 -1.30 -14.94
CA ARG A 98 3.66 -0.46 -15.91
C ARG A 98 2.99 0.75 -15.24
N ILE A 99 2.37 0.55 -14.05
CA ILE A 99 1.75 1.66 -13.30
C ILE A 99 2.79 2.71 -12.90
N ASP A 100 3.98 2.26 -12.49
CA ASP A 100 5.05 3.14 -12.02
C ASP A 100 5.91 3.69 -13.16
N ALA A 101 5.84 3.11 -14.36
CA ALA A 101 6.51 3.66 -15.52
C ALA A 101 5.86 5.01 -15.89
N ALA A 102 6.66 6.07 -15.91
CA ALA A 102 6.22 7.34 -16.49
C ALA A 102 5.70 7.09 -17.92
N PRO A 103 4.72 7.87 -18.40
CA PRO A 103 4.26 7.74 -19.78
C PRO A 103 5.47 7.73 -20.69
N ALA A 104 5.70 6.59 -21.34
CA ALA A 104 6.86 6.39 -22.19
C ALA A 104 6.80 7.42 -23.32
N THR A 105 7.84 8.22 -23.44
CA THR A 105 8.06 9.12 -24.58
C THR A 105 8.47 8.31 -25.82
N GLY A 106 7.67 7.30 -26.20
CA GLY A 106 7.95 6.42 -27.31
C GLY A 106 6.67 5.81 -27.88
N ASP A 107 6.73 5.29 -29.10
CA ASP A 107 5.62 4.73 -29.86
C ASP A 107 5.00 3.44 -29.27
N VAL A 108 5.41 2.99 -28.07
CA VAL A 108 4.93 1.76 -27.45
C VAL A 108 3.96 2.07 -26.31
N GLU A 109 2.68 1.79 -26.55
CA GLU A 109 1.65 1.86 -25.52
C GLU A 109 1.57 0.51 -24.77
N LEU A 110 1.84 0.54 -23.45
CA LEU A 110 1.72 -0.61 -22.58
C LEU A 110 0.26 -0.81 -22.16
N GLN A 111 -0.42 -1.76 -22.75
CA GLN A 111 -1.83 -2.03 -22.45
C GLN A 111 -2.01 -2.71 -21.07
N LYS A 112 -3.13 -2.40 -20.41
CA LYS A 112 -3.57 -3.06 -19.19
C LYS A 112 -4.04 -4.46 -19.53
N SER A 113 -3.58 -5.48 -18.78
CA SER A 113 -4.06 -6.85 -18.89
C SER A 113 -4.76 -7.31 -17.60
N ASN A 114 -5.86 -8.03 -17.75
CA ASN A 114 -6.50 -8.75 -16.66
C ASN A 114 -6.00 -10.19 -16.66
N ILE A 115 -6.07 -10.85 -15.50
CA ILE A 115 -5.63 -12.24 -15.33
C ILE A 115 -6.86 -13.11 -15.17
N LEU A 116 -7.01 -14.12 -16.03
CA LEU A 116 -8.04 -15.14 -15.91
C LEU A 116 -7.46 -16.38 -15.23
N MET A 117 -8.08 -16.80 -14.12
CA MET A 117 -7.71 -18.00 -13.38
C MET A 117 -8.76 -19.09 -13.62
N VAL A 118 -8.35 -20.20 -14.26
CA VAL A 118 -9.23 -21.34 -14.58
C VAL A 118 -8.78 -22.56 -13.81
N GLY A 119 -9.73 -23.25 -13.19
CA GLY A 119 -9.46 -24.48 -12.46
C GLY A 119 -10.66 -24.93 -11.62
N PRO A 120 -10.67 -26.17 -11.09
CA PRO A 120 -11.76 -26.69 -10.29
C PRO A 120 -11.96 -25.90 -8.99
N THR A 121 -13.15 -26.04 -8.41
CA THR A 121 -13.44 -25.47 -7.09
C THR A 121 -12.49 -26.05 -6.05
N GLY A 122 -12.02 -25.22 -5.12
CA GLY A 122 -11.12 -25.66 -4.04
C GLY A 122 -9.64 -25.76 -4.44
N CYS A 123 -9.24 -25.50 -5.69
CA CYS A 123 -7.83 -25.53 -6.09
C CYS A 123 -6.99 -24.31 -5.65
N GLY A 124 -7.57 -23.39 -4.88
CA GLY A 124 -6.84 -22.28 -4.26
C GLY A 124 -6.79 -20.98 -5.07
N LYS A 125 -7.62 -20.77 -6.11
CA LYS A 125 -7.62 -19.55 -6.93
C LYS A 125 -7.76 -18.28 -6.10
N THR A 126 -8.83 -18.21 -5.30
CA THR A 126 -9.11 -17.06 -4.42
C THR A 126 -8.00 -16.86 -3.38
N PHE A 127 -7.48 -17.95 -2.83
CA PHE A 127 -6.41 -17.90 -1.83
C PHE A 127 -5.10 -17.37 -2.41
N LEU A 128 -4.76 -17.73 -3.66
CA LEU A 128 -3.61 -17.19 -4.38
C LEU A 128 -3.73 -15.66 -4.54
N ALA A 129 -4.90 -15.18 -4.97
CA ALA A 129 -5.15 -13.75 -5.16
C ALA A 129 -5.08 -12.96 -3.83
N GLN A 130 -5.67 -13.51 -2.76
CA GLN A 130 -5.61 -12.90 -1.42
C GLN A 130 -4.19 -12.84 -0.87
N THR A 131 -3.42 -13.94 -1.02
CA THR A 131 -2.04 -14.00 -0.57
C THR A 131 -1.17 -12.98 -1.31
N LEU A 132 -1.41 -12.83 -2.61
CA LEU A 132 -0.73 -11.85 -3.43
C LEU A 132 -1.02 -10.41 -2.99
N ALA A 133 -2.29 -10.07 -2.74
CA ALA A 133 -2.66 -8.74 -2.27
C ALA A 133 -2.02 -8.41 -0.91
N LYS A 134 -1.97 -9.38 0.01
CA LYS A 134 -1.27 -9.24 1.30
C LYS A 134 0.22 -9.03 1.12
N LEU A 135 0.88 -9.81 0.24
CA LEU A 135 2.30 -9.67 -0.06
C LEU A 135 2.62 -8.28 -0.59
N LEU A 136 1.79 -7.79 -1.50
CA LEU A 136 1.96 -6.48 -2.13
C LEU A 136 1.45 -5.32 -1.25
N ARG A 137 0.82 -5.63 -0.12
CA ARG A 137 0.22 -4.64 0.79
C ARG A 137 -0.72 -3.67 0.08
N VAL A 138 -1.56 -4.21 -0.80
CA VAL A 138 -2.54 -3.45 -1.56
C VAL A 138 -3.97 -3.81 -1.13
N PRO A 139 -4.93 -2.89 -1.23
CA PRO A 139 -6.34 -3.17 -0.97
C PRO A 139 -6.84 -4.32 -1.84
N PHE A 140 -7.70 -5.16 -1.26
CA PHE A 140 -8.24 -6.33 -1.93
C PHE A 140 -9.76 -6.36 -1.78
N ALA A 141 -10.48 -6.47 -2.90
CA ALA A 141 -11.92 -6.67 -2.91
C ALA A 141 -12.28 -7.95 -3.63
N ILE A 142 -13.27 -8.68 -3.09
CA ILE A 142 -13.86 -9.87 -3.69
C ILE A 142 -15.29 -9.53 -4.10
N ALA A 143 -15.66 -9.94 -5.30
CA ALA A 143 -17.02 -9.93 -5.79
C ALA A 143 -17.39 -11.30 -6.36
N ASP A 144 -18.63 -11.68 -6.17
CA ASP A 144 -19.22 -12.85 -6.82
C ASP A 144 -19.98 -12.37 -8.06
N ALA A 145 -19.58 -12.88 -9.23
CA ALA A 145 -20.20 -12.49 -10.48
C ALA A 145 -21.68 -12.85 -10.57
N THR A 146 -22.15 -13.85 -9.82
CA THR A 146 -23.57 -14.25 -9.79
C THR A 146 -24.47 -13.28 -9.05
N SER A 147 -23.90 -12.48 -8.14
CA SER A 147 -24.62 -11.45 -7.40
C SER A 147 -24.73 -10.10 -8.12
N LEU A 148 -23.96 -9.94 -9.20
CA LEU A 148 -23.93 -8.70 -9.96
C LEU A 148 -25.14 -8.57 -10.89
N THR A 149 -25.79 -7.42 -10.84
CA THR A 149 -26.90 -7.08 -11.72
C THR A 149 -26.67 -5.75 -12.39
N GLU A 150 -27.42 -5.48 -13.46
CA GLU A 150 -27.44 -4.15 -14.07
C GLU A 150 -28.03 -3.12 -13.10
N ALA A 151 -27.51 -1.89 -13.15
CA ALA A 151 -27.95 -0.79 -12.29
C ALA A 151 -29.47 -0.62 -12.36
N GLY A 152 -30.11 -0.68 -11.17
CA GLY A 152 -31.56 -0.54 -11.02
C GLY A 152 -32.34 -1.84 -10.90
N TYR A 153 -31.70 -3.02 -10.98
CA TYR A 153 -32.31 -4.31 -10.65
C TYR A 153 -31.93 -4.76 -9.24
N VAL A 154 -32.66 -5.76 -8.73
CA VAL A 154 -32.41 -6.31 -7.38
C VAL A 154 -31.12 -7.15 -7.44
N GLY A 155 -30.03 -6.63 -6.89
CA GLY A 155 -28.71 -7.26 -6.84
C GLY A 155 -27.63 -6.26 -6.42
N GLU A 156 -26.37 -6.66 -6.49
CA GLU A 156 -25.26 -5.77 -6.24
C GLU A 156 -24.85 -5.05 -7.54
N ASP A 157 -24.80 -3.72 -7.47
CA ASP A 157 -24.29 -2.92 -8.58
C ASP A 157 -22.76 -3.08 -8.72
N VAL A 158 -22.25 -3.02 -9.93
CA VAL A 158 -20.80 -3.13 -10.22
C VAL A 158 -20.01 -2.05 -9.47
N GLU A 159 -20.60 -0.89 -9.26
CA GLU A 159 -20.02 0.22 -8.51
C GLU A 159 -19.74 -0.14 -7.04
N ASN A 160 -20.51 -1.06 -6.45
CA ASN A 160 -20.31 -1.53 -5.09
C ASN A 160 -18.96 -2.27 -4.91
N ILE A 161 -18.44 -2.88 -5.97
CA ILE A 161 -17.11 -3.52 -5.95
C ILE A 161 -16.02 -2.46 -5.74
N LEU A 162 -16.12 -1.36 -6.48
CA LEU A 162 -15.19 -0.23 -6.35
C LEU A 162 -15.32 0.43 -4.98
N LEU A 163 -16.55 0.60 -4.49
CA LEU A 163 -16.78 1.14 -3.15
C LEU A 163 -16.13 0.26 -2.07
N ARG A 164 -16.29 -1.07 -2.15
CA ARG A 164 -15.60 -2.01 -1.24
C ARG A 164 -14.08 -1.88 -1.30
N LEU A 165 -13.52 -1.74 -2.51
CA LEU A 165 -12.08 -1.54 -2.67
C LEU A 165 -11.62 -0.23 -2.02
N ILE A 166 -12.35 0.85 -2.21
CA ILE A 166 -12.08 2.17 -1.60
C ILE A 166 -12.21 2.09 -0.07
N GLN A 167 -13.21 1.41 0.46
CA GLN A 167 -13.37 1.18 1.90
C GLN A 167 -12.19 0.37 2.48
N ASN A 168 -11.73 -0.66 1.77
CA ASN A 168 -10.58 -1.47 2.17
C ASN A 168 -9.24 -0.71 2.04
N ALA A 169 -9.24 0.43 1.38
CA ALA A 169 -8.14 1.37 1.29
C ALA A 169 -8.28 2.54 2.29
N ASP A 170 -9.20 2.45 3.28
CA ASP A 170 -9.51 3.53 4.21
C ASP A 170 -9.80 4.87 3.53
N TYR A 171 -10.46 4.82 2.37
CA TYR A 171 -10.77 5.96 1.50
C TYR A 171 -9.56 6.68 0.90
N ASP A 172 -8.37 6.06 0.95
CA ASP A 172 -7.20 6.53 0.21
C ASP A 172 -7.32 6.13 -1.27
N ILE A 173 -7.72 7.10 -2.11
CA ILE A 173 -7.94 6.87 -3.54
C ILE A 173 -6.66 6.46 -4.28
N PRO A 174 -5.49 7.12 -4.10
CA PRO A 174 -4.22 6.67 -4.64
C PRO A 174 -3.87 5.23 -4.29
N LEU A 175 -4.13 4.80 -3.05
CA LEU A 175 -3.92 3.42 -2.63
C LEU A 175 -4.94 2.48 -3.27
N ALA A 176 -6.23 2.85 -3.33
CA ALA A 176 -7.29 2.08 -3.97
C ALA A 176 -7.01 1.82 -5.46
N GLN A 177 -6.43 2.79 -6.17
CA GLN A 177 -6.06 2.64 -7.59
C GLN A 177 -5.01 1.55 -7.83
N ARG A 178 -4.25 1.18 -6.82
CA ARG A 178 -3.27 0.09 -6.87
C ARG A 178 -3.84 -1.24 -6.37
N GLY A 179 -5.09 -1.26 -5.93
CA GLY A 179 -5.76 -2.42 -5.38
C GLY A 179 -6.03 -3.53 -6.37
N ILE A 180 -6.36 -4.70 -5.84
CA ILE A 180 -6.71 -5.89 -6.62
C ILE A 180 -8.19 -6.21 -6.40
N ILE A 181 -8.93 -6.35 -7.49
CA ILE A 181 -10.30 -6.87 -7.50
C ILE A 181 -10.27 -8.31 -8.00
N TYR A 182 -10.81 -9.22 -7.22
CA TYR A 182 -11.02 -10.61 -7.59
C TYR A 182 -12.51 -10.84 -7.83
N ILE A 183 -12.85 -11.23 -9.06
CA ILE A 183 -14.22 -11.58 -9.44
C ILE A 183 -14.30 -13.10 -9.50
N ASP A 184 -15.07 -13.71 -8.61
CA ASP A 184 -15.30 -15.16 -8.61
C ASP A 184 -16.50 -15.51 -9.49
N GLU A 185 -16.58 -16.77 -9.87
CA GLU A 185 -17.68 -17.38 -10.65
C GLU A 185 -18.05 -16.65 -11.95
N ILE A 186 -17.09 -15.99 -12.62
CA ILE A 186 -17.30 -15.21 -13.84
C ILE A 186 -17.95 -16.07 -14.97
N ASP A 187 -17.76 -17.39 -14.96
CA ASP A 187 -18.35 -18.34 -15.90
C ASP A 187 -19.88 -18.45 -15.76
N LYS A 188 -20.44 -18.03 -14.64
CA LYS A 188 -21.89 -18.09 -14.37
C LYS A 188 -22.66 -17.01 -15.12
N ILE A 189 -22.05 -15.85 -15.38
CA ILE A 189 -22.69 -14.73 -16.10
C ILE A 189 -23.09 -15.16 -17.53
N ALA A 190 -22.31 -16.01 -18.17
CA ALA A 190 -22.53 -16.42 -19.56
C ALA A 190 -23.58 -17.53 -19.74
N ARG A 191 -24.13 -18.10 -18.66
CA ARG A 191 -25.18 -19.09 -18.76
C ARG A 191 -26.51 -18.41 -19.08
N LYS A 192 -26.99 -18.60 -20.33
CA LYS A 192 -28.40 -18.34 -20.66
C LYS A 192 -29.27 -19.19 -19.73
N SER A 193 -30.19 -18.57 -19.00
CA SER A 193 -31.32 -19.26 -18.38
C SER A 193 -32.10 -19.96 -19.51
N GLU A 194 -32.15 -21.29 -19.51
CA GLU A 194 -33.11 -22.05 -20.31
C GLU A 194 -34.53 -21.79 -19.82
#